data_cfdbc72038927abd32d0c7e52fb05ef0
#
_entry.id   cfdbc72038927abd32d0c7e52fb05ef0
#
_cell.length_a   1.000
_cell.length_b   1.000
_cell.length_c   1.000
_cell.angle_alpha   90.00
_cell.angle_beta   90.00
_cell.angle_gamma   90.00
#
_symmetry.space_group_name_H-M   'P 1'
#
loop_
_entity.id
_entity.type
_entity.pdbx_description
1 polymer ?
#
loop_
_entity_poly.entity_id
_entity_poly.type
_entity_poly.pdbx_seq_one_letter_code
_entity_poly.pdbx_strand_id
1 'polypeptide(L)'
;MLLRQLARTVAAAFAIALLASCSAIDSGTLDIAYEHADWLLQKMSTHYVELDKGQAEALRARLDRLHAWHRTQELPMYADLLDQAAERVARRLSKDDIDWMIHSFEERRRVGAAAVSKELAPLLLTLSASQQAQIAGAMTRDNARFAKTQLEPDAAALSKERTKWLAGQVERWTGKLTPGQFERVRRVAPATADFPAERLEQRRRWQAALLRNVRQYRDEPALGAALTELLESPRSVADDGYIRAVARLEDELTQMILDLDRTLTTEQRAAVVTHLHTYSRRLRELAARSA
;
A
#
# COMPACT_ATOMS: atom_id res chain seq x y z
N MET A 1 -7.21 12.64 1.08
CA MET A 1 -7.70 11.26 1.25
C MET A 1 -6.61 10.20 1.01
N LEU A 2 -5.62 10.45 0.17
CA LEU A 2 -4.46 9.56 -0.11
C LEU A 2 -3.48 9.39 1.07
N LEU A 3 -3.31 10.37 1.94
CA LEU A 3 -2.43 10.35 3.12
C LEU A 3 -2.87 9.36 4.24
N ARG A 4 -4.05 8.74 4.12
CA ARG A 4 -4.64 7.88 5.16
C ARG A 4 -4.22 6.41 5.12
N GLN A 5 -3.51 5.98 4.08
CA GLN A 5 -3.05 4.58 3.94
C GLN A 5 -1.55 4.41 4.25
N LEU A 6 -0.81 5.50 4.41
CA LEU A 6 0.64 5.51 4.57
C LEU A 6 1.19 4.89 5.87
N ALA A 7 0.35 4.59 6.84
CA ALA A 7 0.77 3.89 8.06
C ALA A 7 0.78 2.35 7.91
N ARG A 8 0.58 1.82 6.71
CA ARG A 8 0.51 0.37 6.46
C ARG A 8 1.78 -0.25 5.90
N THR A 9 2.91 0.38 5.99
CA THR A 9 4.25 -0.06 5.60
C THR A 9 4.87 0.88 4.57
N VAL A 10 6.05 1.39 4.83
CA VAL A 10 6.80 2.23 3.88
C VAL A 10 7.09 1.46 2.59
N ALA A 11 7.26 0.14 2.62
CA ALA A 11 7.47 -0.68 1.43
C ALA A 11 6.18 -1.01 0.68
N ALA A 12 5.07 -1.31 1.39
CA ALA A 12 3.75 -1.44 0.77
C ALA A 12 3.20 -0.06 0.40
N ALA A 13 3.59 1.04 1.08
CA ALA A 13 3.22 2.38 0.68
C ALA A 13 3.93 2.79 -0.62
N PHE A 14 5.14 2.34 -0.88
CA PHE A 14 5.82 2.58 -2.15
C PHE A 14 5.19 1.74 -3.29
N ALA A 15 4.88 0.46 -3.05
CA ALA A 15 4.19 -0.39 -4.01
C ALA A 15 2.68 -0.06 -4.11
N ILE A 16 1.99 0.21 -2.98
CA ILE A 16 0.57 0.62 -2.95
C ILE A 16 0.41 2.09 -3.33
N ALA A 17 1.38 2.98 -3.05
CA ALA A 17 1.35 4.33 -3.61
C ALA A 17 1.52 4.30 -5.12
N LEU A 18 2.31 3.39 -5.69
CA LEU A 18 2.34 3.16 -7.13
C LEU A 18 1.02 2.55 -7.63
N LEU A 19 0.45 1.55 -6.97
CA LEU A 19 -0.82 0.93 -7.38
C LEU A 19 -2.05 1.78 -7.01
N ALA A 20 -2.04 2.49 -5.88
CA ALA A 20 -3.09 3.43 -5.49
C ALA A 20 -2.95 4.80 -6.15
N SER A 21 -1.74 5.22 -6.52
CA SER A 21 -1.49 6.41 -7.36
C SER A 21 -1.84 6.15 -8.82
N CYS A 22 -1.63 4.93 -9.33
CA CYS A 22 -2.16 4.52 -10.63
C CYS A 22 -3.67 4.73 -10.74
N SER A 23 -4.36 4.81 -9.63
CA SER A 23 -5.82 4.99 -9.59
C SER A 23 -6.30 6.45 -9.63
N ALA A 24 -5.42 7.44 -9.46
CA ALA A 24 -5.80 8.87 -9.40
C ALA A 24 -4.91 9.77 -10.28
N ILE A 25 -3.91 9.20 -10.94
CA ILE A 25 -2.83 9.96 -11.55
C ILE A 25 -2.80 9.62 -13.04
N ASP A 26 -3.03 10.61 -13.87
CA ASP A 26 -2.65 10.59 -15.28
C ASP A 26 -1.17 10.18 -15.40
N SER A 27 -0.81 9.45 -16.46
CA SER A 27 0.53 8.89 -16.66
C SER A 27 1.68 9.92 -16.45
N GLY A 28 1.45 11.18 -16.75
CA GLY A 28 2.39 12.27 -16.50
C GLY A 28 2.58 12.61 -15.03
N THR A 29 1.54 12.49 -14.22
CA THR A 29 1.60 12.79 -12.77
C THR A 29 2.30 11.66 -11.99
N LEU A 30 2.22 10.41 -12.47
CA LEU A 30 2.95 9.29 -11.89
C LEU A 30 4.46 9.51 -11.97
N ASP A 31 4.95 9.95 -13.11
CA ASP A 31 6.37 10.23 -13.35
C ASP A 31 6.89 11.30 -12.39
N ILE A 32 6.17 12.43 -12.32
CA ILE A 32 6.55 13.54 -11.44
C ILE A 32 6.55 13.09 -9.97
N ALA A 33 5.53 12.36 -9.55
CA ALA A 33 5.44 11.85 -8.18
C ALA A 33 6.55 10.84 -7.87
N TYR A 34 6.93 10.01 -8.83
CA TYR A 34 8.00 9.04 -8.67
C TYR A 34 9.38 9.70 -8.64
N GLU A 35 9.66 10.63 -9.55
CA GLU A 35 10.94 11.35 -9.61
C GLU A 35 11.21 12.21 -8.34
N HIS A 36 10.16 12.62 -7.63
CA HIS A 36 10.25 13.40 -6.40
C HIS A 36 9.87 12.60 -5.14
N ALA A 37 9.87 11.27 -5.23
CA ALA A 37 9.44 10.41 -4.12
C ALA A 37 10.33 10.55 -2.88
N ASP A 38 11.63 10.71 -3.04
CA ASP A 38 12.61 10.95 -1.98
C ASP A 38 12.31 12.24 -1.22
N TRP A 39 12.11 13.35 -1.93
CA TRP A 39 11.71 14.64 -1.35
C TRP A 39 10.37 14.54 -0.64
N LEU A 40 9.38 13.89 -1.25
CA LEU A 40 8.06 13.73 -0.65
C LEU A 40 8.14 12.92 0.65
N LEU A 41 8.89 11.82 0.66
CA LEU A 41 9.09 10.99 1.85
C LEU A 41 9.83 11.75 2.95
N GLN A 42 10.85 12.52 2.60
CA GLN A 42 11.54 13.40 3.54
C GLN A 42 10.59 14.45 4.12
N LYS A 43 9.79 15.10 3.29
CA LYS A 43 8.77 16.06 3.74
C LYS A 43 7.71 15.41 4.65
N MET A 44 7.34 14.18 4.36
CA MET A 44 6.39 13.43 5.20
C MET A 44 6.99 13.06 6.56
N SER A 45 8.29 12.78 6.65
CA SER A 45 8.94 12.45 7.93
C SER A 45 8.85 13.60 8.93
N THR A 46 8.85 14.87 8.48
CA THR A 46 8.71 16.04 9.36
C THR A 46 7.37 16.11 10.09
N HIS A 47 6.34 15.38 9.62
CA HIS A 47 5.07 15.24 10.33
C HIS A 47 5.21 14.42 11.63
N TYR A 48 6.17 13.49 11.64
CA TYR A 48 6.36 12.54 12.74
C TYR A 48 7.45 12.97 13.70
N VAL A 49 8.53 13.56 13.20
CA VAL A 49 9.73 13.84 14.01
C VAL A 49 10.53 15.00 13.45
N GLU A 50 11.08 15.81 14.35
CA GLU A 50 12.10 16.80 14.01
C GLU A 50 13.48 16.15 14.08
N LEU A 51 14.09 15.95 12.92
CA LEU A 51 15.44 15.42 12.79
C LEU A 51 16.47 16.54 12.91
N ASP A 52 17.60 16.27 13.58
CA ASP A 52 18.75 17.16 13.49
C ASP A 52 19.37 17.13 12.09
N LYS A 53 20.32 18.03 11.83
CA LYS A 53 20.94 18.16 10.50
C LYS A 53 21.60 16.87 10.02
N GLY A 54 22.33 16.17 10.90
CA GLY A 54 23.01 14.92 10.56
C GLY A 54 22.03 13.79 10.26
N GLN A 55 20.95 13.68 11.07
CA GLN A 55 19.88 12.71 10.85
C GLN A 55 19.11 12.99 9.55
N ALA A 56 18.84 14.27 9.24
CA ALA A 56 18.15 14.66 8.01
C ALA A 56 18.99 14.35 6.76
N GLU A 57 20.30 14.62 6.80
CA GLU A 57 21.23 14.25 5.73
C GLU A 57 21.35 12.73 5.58
N ALA A 58 21.43 11.99 6.70
CA ALA A 58 21.43 10.52 6.70
C ALA A 58 20.14 9.95 6.13
N LEU A 59 18.96 10.48 6.49
CA LEU A 59 17.67 10.07 5.93
C LEU A 59 17.67 10.27 4.41
N ARG A 60 18.07 11.44 3.94
CA ARG A 60 18.12 11.74 2.51
C ARG A 60 18.97 10.72 1.75
N ALA A 61 20.23 10.53 2.17
CA ALA A 61 21.11 9.57 1.52
C ALA A 61 20.57 8.12 1.51
N ARG A 62 19.79 7.74 2.53
CA ARG A 62 19.15 6.42 2.61
C ARG A 62 17.93 6.32 1.68
N LEU A 63 17.14 7.39 1.58
CA LEU A 63 16.02 7.45 0.64
C LEU A 63 16.52 7.44 -0.81
N ASP A 64 17.62 8.13 -1.12
CA ASP A 64 18.25 8.11 -2.45
C ASP A 64 18.69 6.69 -2.84
N ARG A 65 19.33 5.95 -1.91
CA ARG A 65 19.71 4.53 -2.16
C ARG A 65 18.50 3.61 -2.31
N LEU A 66 17.48 3.79 -1.48
CA LEU A 66 16.25 3.01 -1.56
C LEU A 66 15.51 3.29 -2.88
N HIS A 67 15.47 4.55 -3.31
CA HIS A 67 14.87 4.95 -4.58
C HIS A 67 15.64 4.36 -5.78
N ALA A 68 16.97 4.45 -5.78
CA ALA A 68 17.80 3.86 -6.81
C ALA A 68 17.63 2.33 -6.89
N TRP A 69 17.63 1.64 -5.74
CA TRP A 69 17.34 0.20 -5.67
C TRP A 69 15.95 -0.12 -6.21
N HIS A 70 14.92 0.60 -5.77
CA HIS A 70 13.53 0.39 -6.23
C HIS A 70 13.40 0.58 -7.74
N ARG A 71 14.05 1.63 -8.28
CA ARG A 71 14.07 1.93 -9.72
C ARG A 71 14.70 0.80 -10.52
N THR A 72 15.86 0.31 -10.10
CA THR A 72 16.65 -0.65 -10.86
C THR A 72 16.25 -2.11 -10.65
N GLN A 73 15.72 -2.45 -9.49
CA GLN A 73 15.41 -3.83 -9.12
C GLN A 73 13.90 -4.12 -9.09
N GLU A 74 13.08 -3.22 -8.53
CA GLU A 74 11.66 -3.51 -8.32
C GLU A 74 10.77 -3.07 -9.49
N LEU A 75 11.03 -1.91 -10.12
CA LEU A 75 10.19 -1.48 -11.24
C LEU A 75 10.18 -2.47 -12.41
N PRO A 76 11.31 -3.10 -12.84
CA PRO A 76 11.28 -4.14 -13.85
C PRO A 76 10.43 -5.36 -13.42
N MET A 77 10.55 -5.79 -12.16
CA MET A 77 9.77 -6.91 -11.62
C MET A 77 8.27 -6.61 -11.61
N TYR A 78 7.88 -5.39 -11.22
CA TYR A 78 6.47 -4.98 -11.30
C TYR A 78 5.97 -4.92 -12.75
N ALA A 79 6.79 -4.47 -13.68
CA ALA A 79 6.44 -4.47 -15.10
C ALA A 79 6.16 -5.88 -15.61
N ASP A 80 7.03 -6.84 -15.27
CA ASP A 80 6.86 -8.24 -15.65
C ASP A 80 5.61 -8.87 -15.02
N LEU A 81 5.30 -8.55 -13.76
CA LEU A 81 4.07 -9.01 -13.10
C LEU A 81 2.82 -8.43 -13.77
N LEU A 82 2.86 -7.16 -14.20
CA LEU A 82 1.74 -6.54 -14.93
C LEU A 82 1.52 -7.19 -16.30
N ASP A 83 2.57 -7.53 -17.04
CA ASP A 83 2.43 -8.25 -18.31
C ASP A 83 1.86 -9.65 -18.10
N GLN A 84 2.34 -10.39 -17.10
CA GLN A 84 1.78 -11.68 -16.74
C GLN A 84 0.31 -11.59 -16.27
N ALA A 85 -0.06 -10.51 -15.56
CA ALA A 85 -1.45 -10.26 -15.20
C ALA A 85 -2.30 -9.95 -16.45
N ALA A 86 -1.77 -9.21 -17.43
CA ALA A 86 -2.45 -8.94 -18.70
C ALA A 86 -2.75 -10.23 -19.46
N GLU A 87 -1.79 -11.15 -19.56
CA GLU A 87 -1.99 -12.46 -20.19
C GLU A 87 -3.10 -13.28 -19.49
N ARG A 88 -3.19 -13.22 -18.15
CA ARG A 88 -4.24 -13.89 -17.39
C ARG A 88 -5.61 -13.26 -17.60
N VAL A 89 -5.66 -11.93 -17.58
CA VAL A 89 -6.90 -11.17 -17.80
C VAL A 89 -7.38 -11.30 -19.25
N ALA A 90 -6.50 -11.46 -20.25
CA ALA A 90 -6.89 -11.66 -21.64
C ALA A 90 -7.78 -12.89 -21.84
N ARG A 91 -7.64 -13.90 -21.00
CA ARG A 91 -8.56 -15.02 -20.83
C ARG A 91 -9.46 -14.81 -19.61
N ARG A 92 -10.44 -15.70 -19.39
CA ARG A 92 -11.27 -15.67 -18.17
C ARG A 92 -10.40 -16.02 -16.95
N LEU A 93 -10.47 -15.19 -15.89
CA LEU A 93 -9.73 -15.42 -14.65
C LEU A 93 -10.27 -16.65 -13.89
N SER A 94 -9.36 -17.40 -13.32
CA SER A 94 -9.60 -18.45 -12.33
C SER A 94 -9.26 -17.97 -10.91
N LYS A 95 -9.65 -18.75 -9.90
CA LYS A 95 -9.20 -18.50 -8.52
C LYS A 95 -7.67 -18.57 -8.41
N ASP A 96 -7.04 -19.49 -9.10
CA ASP A 96 -5.58 -19.65 -9.08
C ASP A 96 -4.86 -18.42 -9.65
N ASP A 97 -5.47 -17.73 -10.62
CA ASP A 97 -4.93 -16.46 -11.11
C ASP A 97 -4.97 -15.35 -10.05
N ILE A 98 -6.05 -15.29 -9.26
CA ILE A 98 -6.15 -14.35 -8.13
C ILE A 98 -5.14 -14.72 -7.03
N ASP A 99 -5.04 -16.00 -6.68
CA ASP A 99 -4.09 -16.49 -5.68
C ASP A 99 -2.64 -16.20 -6.12
N TRP A 100 -2.33 -16.37 -7.40
CA TRP A 100 -1.03 -15.99 -7.97
C TRP A 100 -0.76 -14.49 -7.83
N MET A 101 -1.73 -13.61 -8.13
CA MET A 101 -1.57 -12.16 -7.98
C MET A 101 -1.30 -11.78 -6.52
N ILE A 102 -2.03 -12.38 -5.59
CA ILE A 102 -1.85 -12.14 -4.15
C ILE A 102 -0.45 -12.60 -3.70
N HIS A 103 -0.05 -13.82 -4.08
CA HIS A 103 1.25 -14.37 -3.72
C HIS A 103 2.41 -13.54 -4.31
N SER A 104 2.31 -13.14 -5.58
CA SER A 104 3.31 -12.29 -6.23
C SER A 104 3.46 -10.93 -5.51
N PHE A 105 2.34 -10.34 -5.08
CA PHE A 105 2.37 -9.10 -4.30
C PHE A 105 3.00 -9.30 -2.91
N GLU A 106 2.69 -10.40 -2.23
CA GLU A 106 3.29 -10.72 -0.92
C GLU A 106 4.79 -10.93 -1.03
N GLU A 107 5.27 -11.58 -2.08
CA GLU A 107 6.69 -11.75 -2.34
C GLU A 107 7.39 -10.40 -2.54
N ARG A 108 6.84 -9.50 -3.36
CA ARG A 108 7.43 -8.16 -3.55
C ARG A 108 7.40 -7.35 -2.26
N ARG A 109 6.34 -7.46 -1.46
CA ARG A 109 6.28 -6.84 -0.14
C ARG A 109 7.40 -7.34 0.79
N ARG A 110 7.70 -8.63 0.75
CA ARG A 110 8.79 -9.24 1.54
C ARG A 110 10.16 -8.67 1.15
N VAL A 111 10.44 -8.62 -0.15
CA VAL A 111 11.67 -8.03 -0.69
C VAL A 111 11.78 -6.54 -0.32
N GLY A 112 10.70 -5.79 -0.49
CA GLY A 112 10.63 -4.37 -0.10
C GLY A 112 10.81 -4.15 1.41
N ALA A 113 10.23 -5.02 2.26
CA ALA A 113 10.39 -4.95 3.71
C ALA A 113 11.87 -5.07 4.12
N ALA A 114 12.60 -6.02 3.54
CA ALA A 114 14.03 -6.18 3.79
C ALA A 114 14.84 -4.95 3.36
N ALA A 115 14.59 -4.42 2.18
CA ALA A 115 15.28 -3.23 1.67
C ALA A 115 15.02 -2.00 2.55
N VAL A 116 13.76 -1.74 2.91
CA VAL A 116 13.38 -0.62 3.80
C VAL A 116 14.00 -0.78 5.18
N SER A 117 13.97 -1.98 5.77
CA SER A 117 14.53 -2.23 7.09
C SER A 117 16.04 -1.98 7.12
N LYS A 118 16.75 -2.43 6.10
CA LYS A 118 18.20 -2.19 5.93
C LYS A 118 18.53 -0.69 5.93
N GLU A 119 17.74 0.12 5.23
CA GLU A 119 17.99 1.55 5.15
C GLU A 119 17.50 2.32 6.38
N LEU A 120 16.43 1.89 7.04
CA LEU A 120 15.86 2.65 8.15
C LEU A 120 16.44 2.26 9.52
N ALA A 121 16.87 1.02 9.76
CA ALA A 121 17.35 0.58 11.06
C ALA A 121 18.48 1.45 11.62
N PRO A 122 19.52 1.78 10.85
CA PRO A 122 20.61 2.63 11.37
C PRO A 122 20.13 4.03 11.77
N LEU A 123 19.20 4.62 11.03
CA LEU A 123 18.65 5.94 11.37
C LEU A 123 17.79 5.87 12.64
N LEU A 124 16.96 4.86 12.77
CA LEU A 124 16.08 4.69 13.93
C LEU A 124 16.88 4.49 15.24
N LEU A 125 18.07 3.91 15.17
CA LEU A 125 18.98 3.78 16.32
C LEU A 125 19.53 5.12 16.81
N THR A 126 19.56 6.15 15.97
CA THR A 126 20.06 7.49 16.36
C THR A 126 18.97 8.35 17.02
N LEU A 127 17.72 7.91 17.04
CA LEU A 127 16.62 8.70 17.57
C LEU A 127 16.71 8.85 19.09
N SER A 128 16.71 10.08 19.57
CA SER A 128 16.62 10.40 20.99
C SER A 128 15.27 9.99 21.59
N ALA A 129 15.21 9.90 22.92
CA ALA A 129 13.96 9.65 23.61
C ALA A 129 12.86 10.69 23.31
N SER A 130 13.27 11.97 23.15
CA SER A 130 12.35 13.06 22.75
C SER A 130 11.79 12.84 21.35
N GLN A 131 12.63 12.47 20.38
CA GLN A 131 12.21 12.19 19.01
C GLN A 131 11.27 10.97 18.94
N GLN A 132 11.55 9.91 19.71
CA GLN A 132 10.64 8.76 19.83
C GLN A 132 9.29 9.17 20.44
N ALA A 133 9.26 10.10 21.38
CA ALA A 133 8.02 10.65 21.94
C ALA A 133 7.25 11.50 20.90
N GLN A 134 7.94 12.27 20.06
CA GLN A 134 7.32 13.01 18.96
C GLN A 134 6.63 12.06 17.98
N ILE A 135 7.29 10.96 17.58
CA ILE A 135 6.72 9.92 16.71
C ILE A 135 5.45 9.32 17.37
N ALA A 136 5.51 8.94 18.63
CA ALA A 136 4.37 8.38 19.37
C ALA A 136 3.19 9.37 19.41
N GLY A 137 3.47 10.65 19.68
CA GLY A 137 2.47 11.73 19.68
C GLY A 137 1.82 11.94 18.31
N ALA A 138 2.61 11.94 17.24
CA ALA A 138 2.10 12.06 15.87
C ALA A 138 1.19 10.86 15.50
N MET A 139 1.61 9.64 15.83
CA MET A 139 0.80 8.43 15.65
C MET A 139 -0.53 8.51 16.41
N THR A 140 -0.51 9.03 17.64
CA THR A 140 -1.72 9.22 18.46
C THR A 140 -2.69 10.21 17.81
N ARG A 141 -2.18 11.36 17.32
CA ARG A 141 -3.01 12.33 16.60
C ARG A 141 -3.61 11.75 15.33
N ASP A 142 -2.84 10.96 14.58
CA ASP A 142 -3.33 10.32 13.35
C ASP A 142 -4.38 9.24 13.65
N ASN A 143 -4.24 8.52 14.76
CA ASN A 143 -5.24 7.55 15.22
C ASN A 143 -6.54 8.24 15.64
N ALA A 144 -6.47 9.38 16.33
CA ALA A 144 -7.65 10.18 16.68
C ALA A 144 -8.36 10.70 15.39
N ARG A 145 -7.58 11.18 14.41
CA ARG A 145 -8.15 11.60 13.11
C ARG A 145 -8.80 10.42 12.36
N PHE A 146 -8.19 9.26 12.40
CA PHE A 146 -8.78 8.04 11.83
C PHE A 146 -10.11 7.70 12.52
N ALA A 147 -10.15 7.69 13.85
CA ALA A 147 -11.36 7.44 14.62
C ALA A 147 -12.48 8.40 14.22
N LYS A 148 -12.21 9.70 14.24
CA LYS A 148 -13.17 10.73 13.84
C LYS A 148 -13.74 10.53 12.43
N THR A 149 -12.95 10.04 11.50
CA THR A 149 -13.36 9.94 10.08
C THR A 149 -13.91 8.58 9.69
N GLN A 150 -13.70 7.54 10.49
CA GLN A 150 -14.09 6.17 10.15
C GLN A 150 -15.05 5.54 11.16
N LEU A 151 -15.14 6.08 12.40
CA LEU A 151 -15.99 5.54 13.46
C LEU A 151 -17.19 6.44 13.78
N GLU A 152 -17.05 7.77 13.60
CA GLU A 152 -18.12 8.72 13.92
C GLU A 152 -19.19 8.88 12.82
N PRO A 153 -18.89 8.77 11.51
CA PRO A 153 -19.90 8.95 10.48
C PRO A 153 -20.94 7.84 10.48
N ASP A 154 -22.16 8.18 10.04
CA ASP A 154 -23.24 7.23 9.83
C ASP A 154 -22.85 6.09 8.89
N ALA A 155 -23.19 4.85 9.27
CA ALA A 155 -22.82 3.65 8.54
C ALA A 155 -23.39 3.63 7.12
N ALA A 156 -24.60 4.16 6.90
CA ALA A 156 -25.21 4.22 5.57
C ALA A 156 -24.48 5.23 4.66
N ALA A 157 -24.08 6.37 5.21
CA ALA A 157 -23.28 7.34 4.47
C ALA A 157 -21.91 6.78 4.10
N LEU A 158 -21.24 6.08 5.03
CA LEU A 158 -19.97 5.41 4.77
C LEU A 158 -20.11 4.33 3.69
N SER A 159 -21.15 3.50 3.75
CA SER A 159 -21.41 2.46 2.78
C SER A 159 -21.62 3.04 1.38
N LYS A 160 -22.39 4.12 1.24
CA LYS A 160 -22.59 4.84 -0.03
C LYS A 160 -21.27 5.38 -0.59
N GLU A 161 -20.48 6.01 0.25
CA GLU A 161 -19.15 6.53 -0.14
C GLU A 161 -18.20 5.42 -0.57
N ARG A 162 -18.21 4.29 0.14
CA ARG A 162 -17.40 3.11 -0.19
C ARG A 162 -17.82 2.49 -1.51
N THR A 163 -19.13 2.37 -1.75
CA THR A 163 -19.66 1.88 -3.02
C THR A 163 -19.19 2.75 -4.18
N LYS A 164 -19.35 4.06 -4.07
CA LYS A 164 -18.90 5.01 -5.09
C LYS A 164 -17.39 4.92 -5.34
N TRP A 165 -16.62 4.85 -4.25
CA TRP A 165 -15.17 4.73 -4.34
C TRP A 165 -14.76 3.41 -5.04
N LEU A 166 -15.31 2.26 -4.61
CA LEU A 166 -14.96 0.94 -5.15
C LEU A 166 -15.38 0.83 -6.62
N ALA A 167 -16.58 1.30 -6.97
CA ALA A 167 -17.03 1.34 -8.35
C ALA A 167 -16.10 2.20 -9.22
N GLY A 168 -15.71 3.38 -8.75
CA GLY A 168 -14.75 4.22 -9.45
C GLY A 168 -13.36 3.58 -9.59
N GLN A 169 -12.93 2.73 -8.64
CA GLN A 169 -11.69 1.96 -8.80
C GLN A 169 -11.82 0.95 -9.97
N VAL A 170 -12.93 0.22 -10.02
CA VAL A 170 -13.17 -0.76 -11.09
C VAL A 170 -13.31 -0.06 -12.44
N GLU A 171 -14.11 1.02 -12.52
CA GLU A 171 -14.34 1.76 -13.77
C GLU A 171 -13.08 2.36 -14.39
N ARG A 172 -12.08 2.69 -13.59
CA ARG A 172 -10.78 3.15 -14.13
C ARG A 172 -10.05 2.10 -14.95
N TRP A 173 -10.26 0.84 -14.63
CA TRP A 173 -9.65 -0.27 -15.34
C TRP A 173 -10.51 -0.79 -16.50
N THR A 174 -11.81 -0.88 -16.27
CA THR A 174 -12.76 -1.51 -17.19
C THR A 174 -13.50 -0.52 -18.10
N GLY A 175 -13.44 0.79 -17.80
CA GLY A 175 -14.43 1.73 -18.29
C GLY A 175 -15.75 1.59 -17.55
N LYS A 176 -16.81 2.24 -18.04
CA LYS A 176 -18.11 2.34 -17.38
C LYS A 176 -18.72 0.96 -17.08
N LEU A 177 -19.14 0.78 -15.82
CA LEU A 177 -19.82 -0.43 -15.39
C LEU A 177 -21.26 -0.52 -15.94
N THR A 178 -21.67 -1.72 -16.32
CA THR A 178 -23.10 -2.01 -16.55
C THR A 178 -23.86 -2.00 -15.23
N PRO A 179 -25.22 -1.84 -15.24
CA PRO A 179 -26.02 -1.90 -14.01
C PRO A 179 -25.80 -3.17 -13.20
N GLY A 180 -25.67 -4.33 -13.87
CA GLY A 180 -25.42 -5.61 -13.21
C GLY A 180 -24.03 -5.71 -12.56
N GLN A 181 -23.01 -5.15 -13.18
CA GLN A 181 -21.64 -5.05 -12.62
C GLN A 181 -21.62 -4.10 -11.43
N PHE A 182 -22.27 -2.94 -11.54
CA PHE A 182 -22.38 -2.00 -10.42
C PHE A 182 -23.05 -2.63 -9.20
N GLU A 183 -24.12 -3.42 -9.39
CA GLU A 183 -24.79 -4.13 -8.30
C GLU A 183 -23.90 -5.17 -7.60
N ARG A 184 -22.96 -5.81 -8.33
CA ARG A 184 -21.94 -6.69 -7.71
C ARG A 184 -20.99 -5.92 -6.81
N VAL A 185 -20.50 -4.78 -7.30
CA VAL A 185 -19.64 -3.88 -6.50
C VAL A 185 -20.41 -3.37 -5.27
N ARG A 186 -21.67 -2.95 -5.43
CA ARG A 186 -22.50 -2.44 -4.34
C ARG A 186 -22.70 -3.44 -3.21
N ARG A 187 -22.81 -4.73 -3.53
CA ARG A 187 -22.98 -5.81 -2.52
C ARG A 187 -21.73 -5.99 -1.64
N VAL A 188 -20.54 -5.80 -2.20
CA VAL A 188 -19.28 -6.03 -1.48
C VAL A 188 -18.78 -4.76 -0.78
N ALA A 189 -19.16 -3.59 -1.26
CA ALA A 189 -18.70 -2.33 -0.71
C ALA A 189 -18.89 -2.18 0.82
N PRO A 190 -20.00 -2.65 1.45
CA PRO A 190 -20.14 -2.62 2.91
C PRO A 190 -19.04 -3.37 3.64
N ALA A 191 -18.62 -4.55 3.17
CA ALA A 191 -17.55 -5.33 3.80
C ALA A 191 -16.22 -4.57 3.86
N THR A 192 -15.98 -3.62 2.94
CA THR A 192 -14.80 -2.76 2.99
C THR A 192 -14.82 -1.73 4.13
N ALA A 193 -16.00 -1.55 4.76
CA ALA A 193 -16.24 -0.61 5.86
C ALA A 193 -16.48 -1.29 7.21
N ASP A 194 -16.67 -2.62 7.24
CA ASP A 194 -17.24 -3.35 8.39
C ASP A 194 -16.34 -3.47 9.63
N PHE A 195 -15.08 -3.07 9.57
CA PHE A 195 -14.16 -3.24 10.73
C PHE A 195 -13.21 -2.07 10.97
N PRO A 196 -13.69 -0.81 11.03
CA PRO A 196 -12.81 0.32 11.29
C PRO A 196 -12.26 0.34 12.71
N ALA A 197 -12.96 -0.23 13.69
CA ALA A 197 -12.52 -0.35 15.07
C ALA A 197 -11.33 -1.32 15.18
N GLU A 198 -11.44 -2.51 14.61
CA GLU A 198 -10.38 -3.52 14.55
C GLU A 198 -9.17 -2.98 13.77
N ARG A 199 -9.40 -2.22 12.69
CA ARG A 199 -8.34 -1.55 11.94
C ARG A 199 -7.61 -0.51 12.77
N LEU A 200 -8.32 0.28 13.60
CA LEU A 200 -7.70 1.24 14.50
C LEU A 200 -6.86 0.54 15.55
N GLU A 201 -7.39 -0.53 16.14
CA GLU A 201 -6.67 -1.32 17.14
C GLU A 201 -5.43 -1.99 16.54
N GLN A 202 -5.53 -2.58 15.36
CA GLN A 202 -4.38 -3.13 14.64
C GLN A 202 -3.30 -2.07 14.36
N ARG A 203 -3.70 -0.85 13.99
CA ARG A 203 -2.75 0.27 13.83
C ARG A 203 -2.01 0.57 15.12
N ARG A 204 -2.73 0.61 16.25
CA ARG A 204 -2.13 0.86 17.57
C ARG A 204 -1.13 -0.22 17.96
N ARG A 205 -1.49 -1.49 17.75
CA ARG A 205 -0.60 -2.63 18.02
C ARG A 205 0.67 -2.58 17.18
N TRP A 206 0.53 -2.33 15.89
CA TRP A 206 1.67 -2.22 14.98
C TRP A 206 2.59 -1.06 15.36
N GLN A 207 2.03 0.10 15.67
CA GLN A 207 2.77 1.28 16.12
C GLN A 207 3.49 1.04 17.45
N ALA A 208 2.82 0.37 18.38
CA ALA A 208 3.42 -0.02 19.66
C ALA A 208 4.58 -1.01 19.47
N ALA A 209 4.43 -1.99 18.54
CA ALA A 209 5.49 -2.92 18.21
C ALA A 209 6.70 -2.21 17.58
N LEU A 210 6.48 -1.29 16.64
CA LEU A 210 7.54 -0.49 16.04
C LEU A 210 8.33 0.29 17.10
N LEU A 211 7.64 1.05 17.97
CA LEU A 211 8.28 1.84 19.02
C LEU A 211 8.99 0.96 20.07
N ARG A 212 8.43 -0.21 20.37
CA ARG A 212 9.06 -1.18 21.25
C ARG A 212 10.36 -1.71 20.65
N ASN A 213 10.37 -2.09 19.37
CA ASN A 213 11.56 -2.55 18.67
C ASN A 213 12.66 -1.48 18.67
N VAL A 214 12.35 -0.23 18.34
CA VAL A 214 13.30 0.89 18.37
C VAL A 214 13.88 1.12 19.77
N ARG A 215 13.11 0.88 20.83
CA ARG A 215 13.58 1.02 22.23
C ARG A 215 14.37 -0.17 22.74
N GLN A 216 14.07 -1.36 22.25
CA GLN A 216 14.63 -2.62 22.75
C GLN A 216 15.98 -2.93 22.12
N TYR A 217 16.09 -2.83 20.80
CA TYR A 217 17.29 -3.18 20.07
C TYR A 217 18.31 -2.03 20.07
N ARG A 218 19.62 -2.39 20.13
CA ARG A 218 20.72 -1.43 20.24
C ARG A 218 21.72 -1.57 19.10
N ASP A 219 21.58 -2.59 18.26
CA ASP A 219 22.41 -2.88 17.11
C ASP A 219 21.58 -2.94 15.83
N GLU A 220 22.22 -2.63 14.72
CA GLU A 220 21.58 -2.56 13.41
C GLU A 220 21.05 -3.90 12.92
N PRO A 221 21.79 -5.03 13.01
CA PRO A 221 21.28 -6.31 12.55
C PRO A 221 19.99 -6.74 13.28
N ALA A 222 19.95 -6.61 14.61
CA ALA A 222 18.79 -7.03 15.41
C ALA A 222 17.57 -6.12 15.15
N LEU A 223 17.76 -4.80 15.11
CA LEU A 223 16.67 -3.88 14.76
C LEU A 223 16.20 -4.11 13.32
N GLY A 224 17.12 -4.29 12.38
CA GLY A 224 16.81 -4.57 10.98
C GLY A 224 15.96 -5.83 10.81
N ALA A 225 16.32 -6.93 11.49
CA ALA A 225 15.54 -8.17 11.48
C ALA A 225 14.12 -7.97 12.05
N ALA A 226 13.99 -7.29 13.21
CA ALA A 226 12.71 -7.03 13.84
C ALA A 226 11.81 -6.09 13.00
N LEU A 227 12.40 -5.12 12.31
CA LEU A 227 11.67 -4.26 11.36
C LEU A 227 11.22 -5.04 10.13
N THR A 228 12.08 -5.90 9.59
CA THR A 228 11.74 -6.75 8.44
C THR A 228 10.55 -7.64 8.77
N GLU A 229 10.56 -8.33 9.90
CA GLU A 229 9.45 -9.15 10.37
C GLU A 229 8.15 -8.33 10.50
N LEU A 230 8.21 -7.15 11.13
CA LEU A 230 7.05 -6.29 11.34
C LEU A 230 6.47 -5.75 10.02
N LEU A 231 7.33 -5.45 9.03
CA LEU A 231 6.93 -4.95 7.72
C LEU A 231 6.47 -6.08 6.78
N GLU A 232 7.14 -7.22 6.83
CA GLU A 232 6.80 -8.40 6.05
C GLU A 232 5.47 -9.02 6.51
N SER A 233 5.24 -9.07 7.81
CA SER A 233 4.06 -9.67 8.41
C SER A 233 3.30 -8.68 9.31
N PRO A 234 2.64 -7.65 8.76
CA PRO A 234 1.91 -6.68 9.59
C PRO A 234 0.82 -7.31 10.46
N ARG A 235 0.38 -8.53 10.09
CA ARG A 235 -0.60 -9.32 10.86
C ARG A 235 0.03 -10.09 12.03
N SER A 236 1.35 -10.15 12.16
CA SER A 236 2.04 -10.84 13.27
C SER A 236 1.67 -10.28 14.65
N VAL A 237 1.22 -9.04 14.70
CA VAL A 237 0.76 -8.35 15.92
C VAL A 237 -0.76 -8.15 15.96
N ALA A 238 -1.50 -8.79 15.04
CA ALA A 238 -2.95 -8.67 14.96
C ALA A 238 -3.65 -9.62 15.94
N ASP A 239 -4.87 -9.25 16.34
CA ASP A 239 -5.76 -10.19 17.02
C ASP A 239 -6.57 -11.04 16.04
N ASP A 240 -7.18 -12.09 16.58
CA ASP A 240 -8.02 -13.00 15.80
C ASP A 240 -9.23 -12.31 15.16
N GLY A 241 -9.77 -11.26 15.81
CA GLY A 241 -10.89 -10.47 15.27
C GLY A 241 -10.50 -9.78 13.97
N TYR A 242 -9.37 -9.09 13.98
CA TYR A 242 -8.84 -8.43 12.78
C TYR A 242 -8.46 -9.44 11.69
N ILE A 243 -7.81 -10.56 12.06
CA ILE A 243 -7.43 -11.61 11.11
C ILE A 243 -8.68 -12.16 10.39
N ARG A 244 -9.72 -12.52 11.15
CA ARG A 244 -10.98 -13.01 10.57
C ARG A 244 -11.69 -11.97 9.71
N ALA A 245 -11.70 -10.70 10.12
CA ALA A 245 -12.33 -9.62 9.36
C ALA A 245 -11.63 -9.39 8.02
N VAL A 246 -10.30 -9.42 8.01
CA VAL A 246 -9.50 -9.28 6.77
C VAL A 246 -9.69 -10.49 5.86
N ALA A 247 -9.69 -11.71 6.40
CA ALA A 247 -9.93 -12.93 5.61
C ALA A 247 -11.29 -12.88 4.90
N ARG A 248 -12.37 -12.50 5.62
CA ARG A 248 -13.69 -12.32 5.00
C ARG A 248 -13.68 -11.29 3.87
N LEU A 249 -13.03 -10.13 4.09
CA LEU A 249 -12.91 -9.11 3.06
C LEU A 249 -12.15 -9.60 1.83
N GLU A 250 -11.06 -10.34 2.02
CA GLU A 250 -10.28 -10.92 0.94
C GLU A 250 -11.10 -11.92 0.12
N ASP A 251 -11.87 -12.77 0.78
CA ASP A 251 -12.77 -13.72 0.12
C ASP A 251 -13.86 -12.99 -0.69
N GLU A 252 -14.53 -11.99 -0.11
CA GLU A 252 -15.56 -11.21 -0.79
C GLU A 252 -15.02 -10.43 -1.98
N LEU A 253 -13.83 -9.84 -1.87
CA LEU A 253 -13.18 -9.15 -2.98
C LEU A 253 -12.76 -10.13 -4.08
N THR A 254 -12.25 -11.31 -3.72
CA THR A 254 -11.90 -12.36 -4.67
C THR A 254 -13.14 -12.81 -5.47
N GLN A 255 -14.25 -13.08 -4.79
CA GLN A 255 -15.50 -13.45 -5.46
C GLN A 255 -16.02 -12.32 -6.35
N MET A 256 -15.97 -11.07 -5.87
CA MET A 256 -16.37 -9.91 -6.69
C MET A 256 -15.53 -9.80 -7.96
N ILE A 257 -14.23 -9.96 -7.88
CA ILE A 257 -13.33 -9.89 -9.05
C ILE A 257 -13.68 -11.01 -10.05
N LEU A 258 -13.84 -12.24 -9.59
CA LEU A 258 -14.21 -13.37 -10.44
C LEU A 258 -15.60 -13.18 -11.09
N ASP A 259 -16.56 -12.64 -10.34
CA ASP A 259 -17.91 -12.37 -10.85
C ASP A 259 -17.90 -11.21 -11.87
N LEU A 260 -17.12 -10.18 -11.64
CA LEU A 260 -16.93 -9.09 -12.60
C LEU A 260 -16.25 -9.61 -13.86
N ASP A 261 -15.18 -10.40 -13.74
CA ASP A 261 -14.47 -10.99 -14.88
C ASP A 261 -15.39 -11.80 -15.79
N ARG A 262 -16.31 -12.59 -15.23
CA ARG A 262 -17.30 -13.37 -15.99
C ARG A 262 -18.26 -12.51 -16.82
N THR A 263 -18.42 -11.24 -16.45
CA THR A 263 -19.39 -10.30 -17.06
C THR A 263 -18.74 -9.16 -17.80
N LEU A 264 -17.40 -9.12 -17.89
CA LEU A 264 -16.70 -8.13 -18.70
C LEU A 264 -17.10 -8.29 -20.16
N THR A 265 -17.43 -7.18 -20.82
CA THR A 265 -17.54 -7.16 -22.28
C THR A 265 -16.17 -7.32 -22.93
N THR A 266 -16.13 -7.61 -24.21
CA THR A 266 -14.87 -7.69 -24.97
C THR A 266 -14.08 -6.39 -24.86
N GLU A 267 -14.77 -5.25 -24.96
CA GLU A 267 -14.17 -3.92 -24.89
C GLU A 267 -13.62 -3.63 -23.48
N GLN A 268 -14.37 -4.00 -22.41
CA GLN A 268 -13.93 -3.84 -21.04
C GLN A 268 -12.67 -4.68 -20.78
N ARG A 269 -12.65 -5.94 -21.21
CA ARG A 269 -11.48 -6.82 -21.06
C ARG A 269 -10.28 -6.27 -21.80
N ALA A 270 -10.47 -5.82 -23.04
CA ALA A 270 -9.42 -5.19 -23.85
C ALA A 270 -8.88 -3.91 -23.15
N ALA A 271 -9.75 -3.11 -22.55
CA ALA A 271 -9.34 -1.93 -21.77
C ALA A 271 -8.44 -2.31 -20.59
N VAL A 272 -8.81 -3.32 -19.79
CA VAL A 272 -7.96 -3.78 -18.68
C VAL A 272 -6.59 -4.23 -19.17
N VAL A 273 -6.53 -5.06 -20.20
CA VAL A 273 -5.27 -5.55 -20.80
C VAL A 273 -4.42 -4.37 -21.28
N THR A 274 -5.03 -3.42 -21.98
CA THR A 274 -4.34 -2.21 -22.47
C THR A 274 -3.77 -1.38 -21.33
N HIS A 275 -4.52 -1.20 -20.24
CA HIS A 275 -4.05 -0.49 -19.06
C HIS A 275 -2.85 -1.20 -18.42
N LEU A 276 -2.92 -2.52 -18.21
CA LEU A 276 -1.82 -3.30 -17.65
C LEU A 276 -0.54 -3.15 -18.47
N HIS A 277 -0.60 -3.32 -19.79
CA HIS A 277 0.56 -3.11 -20.67
C HIS A 277 1.05 -1.66 -20.69
N THR A 278 0.15 -0.68 -20.59
CA THR A 278 0.55 0.73 -20.52
C THR A 278 1.35 1.01 -19.27
N TYR A 279 0.90 0.51 -18.12
CA TYR A 279 1.64 0.65 -16.86
C TYR A 279 2.95 -0.15 -16.87
N SER A 280 2.96 -1.39 -17.39
CA SER A 280 4.17 -2.19 -17.53
C SER A 280 5.24 -1.43 -18.33
N ARG A 281 4.89 -0.93 -19.51
CA ARG A 281 5.80 -0.11 -20.33
C ARG A 281 6.29 1.12 -19.57
N ARG A 282 5.40 1.82 -18.86
CA ARG A 282 5.75 3.02 -18.10
C ARG A 282 6.73 2.73 -16.97
N LEU A 283 6.56 1.63 -16.27
CA LEU A 283 7.51 1.21 -15.22
C LEU A 283 8.88 0.90 -15.80
N ARG A 284 8.96 0.26 -17.00
CA ARG A 284 10.24 0.03 -17.68
C ARG A 284 10.90 1.34 -18.13
N GLU A 285 10.12 2.30 -18.64
CA GLU A 285 10.62 3.63 -18.99
C GLU A 285 11.21 4.36 -17.77
N LEU A 286 10.52 4.31 -16.61
CA LEU A 286 11.02 4.87 -15.35
C LEU A 286 12.29 4.15 -14.87
N ALA A 287 12.34 2.82 -15.00
CA ALA A 287 13.52 2.03 -14.63
C ALA A 287 14.75 2.37 -15.49
N ALA A 288 14.53 2.68 -16.78
CA ALA A 288 15.59 2.98 -17.72
C ALA A 288 16.16 4.42 -17.62
N ARG A 289 15.48 5.33 -16.90
CA ARG A 289 15.99 6.69 -16.69
C ARG A 289 17.20 6.67 -15.77
N SER A 290 18.26 7.35 -16.17
CA SER A 290 19.40 7.58 -15.28
C SER A 290 18.98 8.37 -14.05
N ALA A 291 19.52 8.00 -12.88
CA ALA A 291 19.30 8.73 -11.64
C ALA A 291 19.98 10.09 -11.69
#